data_5a581722c1ecc4efc34c466c4f8c22be
#
_entry.id   5a581722c1ecc4efc34c466c4f8c22be
#
_cell.length_a   1.000
_cell.length_b   1.000
_cell.length_c   1.000
_cell.angle_alpha   90.00
_cell.angle_beta   90.00
_cell.angle_gamma   90.00
#
_symmetry.space_group_name_H-M   'P 1'
#
loop_
_entity.id
_entity.type
_entity.pdbx_description
1 polymer ?
#
loop_
_entity_poly.entity_id
_entity_poly.type
_entity_poly.pdbx_seq_one_letter_code
_entity_poly.pdbx_strand_id
1 'polypeptide(L)'
;YIPVAAGMAGGSTDAAAVLYGMNRMFELGLSKEELMQRGVKIGADVPYCIMRGTALAEGIGEQLTALPPMVKCPILIAKPQISVSTKFVYENLKLDENTVHPDIDRLVEDIRRKDLAAITSDMGNVLETVTIPNYPVIAEIKEHMMEHGAAGAMMSGSGPTVFGLF
;
A
#
# COMPACT_ATOMS: atom_id res chain seq x y z
N TYR A 1 19.75 -2.17 0.70
CA TYR A 1 19.10 -3.12 1.63
C TYR A 1 17.59 -2.86 1.60
N ILE A 2 16.81 -3.88 1.20
CA ILE A 2 15.35 -3.77 1.09
C ILE A 2 14.74 -4.45 2.32
N PRO A 3 13.89 -3.76 3.10
CA PRO A 3 13.21 -4.37 4.24
C PRO A 3 12.30 -5.51 3.80
N VAL A 4 12.42 -6.66 4.47
CA VAL A 4 11.57 -7.83 4.25
C VAL A 4 10.40 -7.81 5.23
N ALA A 5 9.22 -8.30 4.81
CA ALA A 5 7.99 -8.35 5.61
C ALA A 5 7.65 -6.98 6.23
N ALA A 6 7.71 -5.94 5.43
CA ALA A 6 7.56 -4.56 5.86
C ALA A 6 6.22 -3.91 5.46
N GLY A 7 5.39 -4.58 4.65
CA GLY A 7 4.18 -3.97 4.10
C GLY A 7 4.46 -2.88 3.04
N MET A 8 5.62 -2.93 2.38
CA MET A 8 6.09 -1.90 1.42
C MET A 8 6.39 -2.47 0.02
N ALA A 9 5.87 -3.63 -0.31
CA ALA A 9 6.03 -4.30 -1.62
C ALA A 9 7.49 -4.36 -2.14
N GLY A 10 8.49 -4.50 -1.23
CA GLY A 10 9.91 -4.49 -1.59
C GLY A 10 10.26 -5.58 -2.60
N GLY A 11 9.90 -6.85 -2.33
CA GLY A 11 10.12 -7.96 -3.25
C GLY A 11 9.39 -7.79 -4.59
N SER A 12 8.19 -7.21 -4.57
CA SER A 12 7.42 -6.93 -5.79
C SER A 12 8.08 -5.83 -6.63
N THR A 13 8.70 -4.84 -5.97
CA THR A 13 9.49 -3.80 -6.63
C THR A 13 10.72 -4.38 -7.31
N ASP A 14 11.44 -5.30 -6.65
CA ASP A 14 12.59 -6.01 -7.24
C ASP A 14 12.17 -6.83 -8.47
N ALA A 15 11.08 -7.60 -8.34
CA ALA A 15 10.54 -8.39 -9.44
C ALA A 15 10.16 -7.50 -10.64
N ALA A 16 9.50 -6.37 -10.39
CA ALA A 16 9.16 -5.39 -11.43
C ALA A 16 10.41 -4.82 -12.11
N ALA A 17 11.44 -4.49 -11.33
CA ALA A 17 12.70 -3.98 -11.84
C ALA A 17 13.41 -5.00 -12.74
N VAL A 18 13.45 -6.27 -12.31
CA VAL A 18 14.02 -7.37 -13.10
C VAL A 18 13.26 -7.58 -14.40
N LEU A 19 11.92 -7.66 -14.36
CA LEU A 19 11.09 -7.82 -15.56
C LEU A 19 11.33 -6.68 -16.56
N TYR A 20 11.33 -5.44 -16.07
CA TYR A 20 11.59 -4.28 -16.92
C TYR A 20 13.00 -4.28 -17.47
N GLY A 21 14.00 -4.59 -16.64
CA GLY A 21 15.41 -4.64 -17.02
C GLY A 21 15.67 -5.71 -18.09
N MET A 22 15.12 -6.92 -17.91
CA MET A 22 15.25 -8.02 -18.88
C MET A 22 14.57 -7.68 -20.21
N ASN A 23 13.36 -7.12 -20.17
CA ASN A 23 12.66 -6.67 -21.37
C ASN A 23 13.51 -5.72 -22.20
N ARG A 24 14.18 -4.80 -21.53
CA ARG A 24 15.02 -3.80 -22.17
C ARG A 24 16.38 -4.35 -22.62
N MET A 25 17.03 -5.18 -21.78
CA MET A 25 18.37 -5.74 -22.05
C MET A 25 18.35 -6.71 -23.22
N PHE A 26 17.29 -7.51 -23.34
CA PHE A 26 17.15 -8.54 -24.38
C PHE A 26 16.23 -8.10 -25.53
N GLU A 27 15.86 -6.82 -25.56
CA GLU A 27 15.01 -6.23 -26.62
C GLU A 27 13.73 -7.06 -26.90
N LEU A 28 13.07 -7.56 -25.82
CA LEU A 28 11.94 -8.45 -25.96
C LEU A 28 10.69 -7.79 -26.54
N GLY A 29 10.63 -6.46 -26.55
CA GLY A 29 9.54 -5.68 -27.14
C GLY A 29 8.20 -5.81 -26.41
N LEU A 30 8.19 -6.30 -25.16
CA LEU A 30 6.95 -6.44 -24.38
C LEU A 30 6.41 -5.07 -23.98
N SER A 31 5.10 -4.89 -24.14
CA SER A 31 4.39 -3.72 -23.65
C SER A 31 4.34 -3.70 -22.13
N LYS A 32 3.96 -2.54 -21.58
CA LYS A 32 3.76 -2.39 -20.13
C LYS A 32 2.68 -3.34 -19.60
N GLU A 33 1.60 -3.47 -20.35
CA GLU A 33 0.47 -4.35 -20.06
C GLU A 33 0.89 -5.83 -20.05
N GLU A 34 1.69 -6.25 -21.01
CA GLU A 34 2.23 -7.62 -21.05
C GLU A 34 3.17 -7.89 -19.87
N LEU A 35 4.00 -6.92 -19.48
CA LEU A 35 4.84 -7.04 -18.29
C LEU A 35 3.98 -7.16 -17.00
N MET A 36 2.90 -6.39 -16.88
CA MET A 36 1.97 -6.47 -15.75
C MET A 36 1.27 -7.83 -15.69
N GLN A 37 0.80 -8.36 -16.84
CA GLN A 37 0.19 -9.70 -16.94
C GLN A 37 1.16 -10.83 -16.54
N ARG A 38 2.44 -10.66 -16.82
CA ARG A 38 3.48 -11.60 -16.38
C ARG A 38 3.79 -11.40 -14.90
N GLY A 39 3.81 -10.15 -14.45
CA GLY A 39 4.13 -9.75 -13.09
C GLY A 39 3.16 -10.32 -12.07
N VAL A 40 1.85 -10.37 -12.36
CA VAL A 40 0.85 -10.92 -11.44
C VAL A 40 1.11 -12.40 -11.08
N LYS A 41 1.75 -13.16 -11.97
CA LYS A 41 2.13 -14.55 -11.71
C LYS A 41 3.27 -14.69 -10.71
N ILE A 42 4.01 -13.61 -10.43
CA ILE A 42 5.10 -13.55 -9.46
C ILE A 42 4.55 -13.06 -8.12
N GLY A 43 3.67 -12.05 -8.16
CA GLY A 43 3.04 -11.50 -6.96
C GLY A 43 2.00 -10.43 -7.29
N ALA A 44 0.99 -10.31 -6.43
CA ALA A 44 -0.16 -9.42 -6.61
C ALA A 44 0.24 -7.94 -6.78
N ASP A 45 1.27 -7.47 -6.08
CA ASP A 45 1.72 -6.06 -6.12
C ASP A 45 2.68 -5.76 -7.29
N VAL A 46 3.17 -6.79 -8.02
CA VAL A 46 4.14 -6.59 -9.13
C VAL A 46 3.56 -5.73 -10.25
N PRO A 47 2.29 -5.92 -10.68
CA PRO A 47 1.67 -5.04 -11.67
C PRO A 47 1.68 -3.57 -11.27
N TYR A 48 1.35 -3.26 -10.01
CA TYR A 48 1.40 -1.89 -9.51
C TYR A 48 2.83 -1.31 -9.53
N CYS A 49 3.83 -2.11 -9.14
CA CYS A 49 5.24 -1.69 -9.19
C CYS A 49 5.71 -1.40 -10.62
N ILE A 50 5.17 -2.10 -11.62
CA ILE A 50 5.41 -1.83 -13.06
C ILE A 50 4.64 -0.58 -13.49
N MET A 51 3.38 -0.45 -13.09
CA MET A 51 2.52 0.66 -13.48
C MET A 51 3.01 1.99 -12.92
N ARG A 52 3.35 2.04 -11.63
CA ARG A 52 3.77 3.23 -10.86
C ARG A 52 2.68 4.30 -10.76
N GLY A 53 2.91 5.30 -9.92
CA GLY A 53 2.00 6.44 -9.73
C GLY A 53 0.91 6.15 -8.71
N THR A 54 -0.23 6.81 -8.85
CA THR A 54 -1.42 6.61 -8.01
C THR A 54 -2.41 5.73 -8.75
N ALA A 55 -2.95 4.72 -8.09
CA ALA A 55 -3.90 3.79 -8.69
C ALA A 55 -4.93 3.29 -7.68
N LEU A 56 -6.13 3.01 -8.16
CA LEU A 56 -7.06 2.11 -7.52
C LEU A 56 -6.66 0.68 -7.90
N ALA A 57 -6.49 -0.18 -6.90
CA ALA A 57 -6.19 -1.60 -7.09
C ALA A 57 -7.36 -2.44 -6.58
N GLU A 58 -7.87 -3.32 -7.41
CA GLU A 58 -9.01 -4.19 -7.15
C GLU A 58 -8.62 -5.66 -7.39
N GLY A 59 -9.54 -6.59 -7.09
CA GLY A 59 -9.24 -8.01 -7.16
C GLY A 59 -8.27 -8.44 -6.05
N ILE A 60 -7.18 -9.12 -6.42
CA ILE A 60 -6.05 -9.42 -5.52
C ILE A 60 -4.98 -8.32 -5.55
N GLY A 61 -5.22 -7.20 -6.28
CA GLY A 61 -4.31 -6.08 -6.51
C GLY A 61 -3.83 -5.94 -7.96
N GLU A 62 -4.33 -6.79 -8.87
CA GLU A 62 -3.92 -6.84 -10.27
C GLU A 62 -4.77 -5.97 -11.20
N GLN A 63 -6.01 -5.65 -10.80
CA GLN A 63 -6.91 -4.80 -11.57
C GLN A 63 -6.63 -3.34 -11.20
N LEU A 64 -5.85 -2.67 -12.03
CA LEU A 64 -5.33 -1.35 -11.73
C LEU A 64 -6.00 -0.28 -12.60
N THR A 65 -6.62 0.69 -11.94
CA THR A 65 -7.12 1.92 -12.58
C THR A 65 -6.22 3.09 -12.20
N ALA A 66 -5.57 3.70 -13.20
CA ALA A 66 -4.72 4.85 -12.97
C ALA A 66 -5.53 6.06 -12.46
N LEU A 67 -5.04 6.69 -11.42
CA LEU A 67 -5.58 7.92 -10.85
C LEU A 67 -4.65 9.10 -11.09
N PRO A 68 -5.14 10.34 -11.01
CA PRO A 68 -4.29 11.51 -10.99
C PRO A 68 -3.28 11.43 -9.83
N PRO A 69 -2.09 12.04 -9.97
CA PRO A 69 -1.13 12.08 -8.88
C PRO A 69 -1.76 12.67 -7.62
N MET A 70 -1.55 12.00 -6.49
CA MET A 70 -1.93 12.50 -5.18
C MET A 70 -1.35 13.90 -4.93
N VAL A 71 -1.98 14.68 -4.09
CA VAL A 71 -1.46 15.97 -3.62
C VAL A 71 -0.06 15.79 -3.02
N LYS A 72 0.83 16.73 -3.31
CA LYS A 72 2.19 16.70 -2.74
C LYS A 72 2.13 17.07 -1.27
N CYS A 73 2.62 16.21 -0.43
CA CYS A 73 2.77 16.41 1.02
C CYS A 73 4.04 15.69 1.51
N PRO A 74 4.64 16.11 2.62
CA PRO A 74 5.65 15.32 3.31
C PRO A 74 5.09 13.99 3.78
N ILE A 75 5.88 12.91 3.66
CA ILE A 75 5.52 11.57 4.12
C ILE A 75 6.60 11.10 5.10
N LEU A 76 6.21 10.82 6.32
CA LEU A 76 7.06 10.14 7.30
C LEU A 76 6.75 8.65 7.28
N ILE A 77 7.78 7.82 7.17
CA ILE A 77 7.66 6.35 7.20
C ILE A 77 8.41 5.84 8.43
N ALA A 78 7.72 5.06 9.26
CA ALA A 78 8.30 4.39 10.41
C ALA A 78 8.07 2.88 10.32
N LYS A 79 9.15 2.11 10.39
CA LYS A 79 9.12 0.64 10.45
C LYS A 79 9.73 0.17 11.77
N PRO A 80 8.94 -0.34 12.73
CA PRO A 80 9.48 -0.95 13.94
C PRO A 80 10.28 -2.22 13.60
N GLN A 81 11.17 -2.62 14.53
CA GLN A 81 12.02 -3.82 14.36
C GLN A 81 11.27 -5.14 14.62
N ILE A 82 10.09 -5.25 14.03
CA ILE A 82 9.25 -6.45 14.06
C ILE A 82 8.96 -6.91 12.63
N SER A 83 8.50 -8.14 12.49
CA SER A 83 8.03 -8.71 11.21
C SER A 83 6.61 -9.20 11.38
N VAL A 84 5.74 -8.86 10.45
CA VAL A 84 4.35 -9.29 10.42
C VAL A 84 4.14 -10.22 9.22
N SER A 85 3.59 -11.39 9.47
CA SER A 85 3.25 -12.33 8.41
C SER A 85 1.95 -11.88 7.74
N THR A 86 2.01 -11.51 6.47
CA THR A 86 0.82 -11.19 5.66
C THR A 86 -0.20 -12.33 5.68
N LYS A 87 0.28 -13.58 5.56
CA LYS A 87 -0.56 -14.77 5.62
C LYS A 87 -1.33 -14.84 6.95
N PHE A 88 -0.64 -14.66 8.07
CA PHE A 88 -1.27 -14.64 9.41
C PHE A 88 -2.36 -13.58 9.50
N VAL A 89 -2.10 -12.37 8.99
CA VAL A 89 -3.09 -11.28 9.05
C VAL A 89 -4.34 -11.64 8.26
N TYR A 90 -4.21 -12.13 7.03
CA TYR A 90 -5.36 -12.51 6.21
C TYR A 90 -6.11 -13.72 6.77
N GLU A 91 -5.43 -14.73 7.34
CA GLU A 91 -6.06 -15.91 7.95
C GLU A 91 -6.84 -15.57 9.23
N ASN A 92 -6.50 -14.49 9.92
CA ASN A 92 -7.15 -14.03 11.13
C ASN A 92 -8.11 -12.85 10.91
N LEU A 93 -8.18 -12.33 9.69
CA LEU A 93 -9.11 -11.26 9.34
C LEU A 93 -10.54 -11.78 9.39
N LYS A 94 -11.36 -11.17 10.22
CA LYS A 94 -12.79 -11.44 10.33
C LYS A 94 -13.54 -10.24 9.80
N LEU A 95 -14.22 -10.45 8.69
CA LEU A 95 -15.10 -9.44 8.10
C LEU A 95 -16.54 -9.84 8.40
N ASP A 96 -17.26 -8.96 9.04
CA ASP A 96 -18.69 -9.11 9.33
C ASP A 96 -19.44 -7.83 8.95
N GLU A 97 -20.76 -7.82 9.17
CA GLU A 97 -21.63 -6.69 8.86
C GLU A 97 -21.32 -5.41 9.68
N ASN A 98 -20.55 -5.54 10.77
CA ASN A 98 -20.13 -4.41 11.62
C ASN A 98 -18.73 -3.89 11.25
N THR A 99 -18.05 -4.56 10.32
CA THR A 99 -16.71 -4.14 9.91
C THR A 99 -16.78 -2.81 9.16
N VAL A 100 -16.10 -1.80 9.71
CA VAL A 100 -16.03 -0.49 9.06
C VAL A 100 -15.04 -0.57 7.90
N HIS A 101 -15.55 -0.40 6.70
CA HIS A 101 -14.75 -0.29 5.48
C HIS A 101 -14.56 1.18 5.11
N PRO A 102 -13.35 1.59 4.64
CA PRO A 102 -13.19 2.91 4.07
C PRO A 102 -14.07 3.07 2.81
N ASP A 103 -14.60 4.26 2.62
CA ASP A 103 -15.34 4.61 1.40
C ASP A 103 -14.34 4.90 0.27
N ILE A 104 -14.07 3.85 -0.51
CA ILE A 104 -13.05 3.91 -1.58
C ILE A 104 -13.45 4.88 -2.69
N ASP A 105 -14.74 4.95 -3.05
CA ASP A 105 -15.21 5.86 -4.10
C ASP A 105 -15.00 7.32 -3.69
N ARG A 106 -15.32 7.62 -2.43
CA ARG A 106 -15.08 8.94 -1.85
C ARG A 106 -13.59 9.26 -1.78
N LEU A 107 -12.76 8.32 -1.33
CA LEU A 107 -11.30 8.51 -1.28
C LEU A 107 -10.70 8.77 -2.67
N VAL A 108 -11.18 8.07 -3.71
CA VAL A 108 -10.77 8.30 -5.10
C VAL A 108 -11.13 9.71 -5.55
N GLU A 109 -12.32 10.21 -5.19
CA GLU A 109 -12.74 11.58 -5.52
C GLU A 109 -11.91 12.63 -4.78
N ASP A 110 -11.56 12.37 -3.52
CA ASP A 110 -10.70 13.28 -2.73
C ASP A 110 -9.28 13.34 -3.29
N ILE A 111 -8.75 12.22 -3.80
CA ILE A 111 -7.48 12.19 -4.53
C ILE A 111 -7.57 13.05 -5.81
N ARG A 112 -8.67 12.94 -6.57
CA ARG A 112 -8.89 13.74 -7.78
C ARG A 112 -8.96 15.24 -7.47
N ARG A 113 -9.58 15.61 -6.36
CA ARG A 113 -9.68 17.00 -5.88
C ARG A 113 -8.40 17.50 -5.23
N LYS A 114 -7.44 16.60 -4.94
CA LYS A 114 -6.19 16.89 -4.22
C LYS A 114 -6.43 17.52 -2.85
N ASP A 115 -7.47 17.06 -2.16
CA ASP A 115 -7.84 17.51 -0.83
C ASP A 115 -7.18 16.60 0.22
N LEU A 116 -6.03 17.05 0.77
CA LEU A 116 -5.27 16.25 1.75
C LEU A 116 -6.11 15.99 3.01
N ALA A 117 -6.87 16.96 3.48
CA ALA A 117 -7.67 16.82 4.70
C ALA A 117 -8.76 15.75 4.52
N ALA A 118 -9.47 15.77 3.39
CA ALA A 118 -10.47 14.76 3.05
C ALA A 118 -9.83 13.38 2.87
N ILE A 119 -8.71 13.28 2.11
CA ILE A 119 -7.95 12.03 1.94
C ILE A 119 -7.60 11.42 3.30
N THR A 120 -7.05 12.22 4.21
CA THR A 120 -6.61 11.71 5.52
C THR A 120 -7.76 11.35 6.44
N SER A 121 -8.92 12.00 6.30
CA SER A 121 -10.16 11.66 7.01
C SER A 121 -10.75 10.32 6.55
N ASP A 122 -10.64 10.01 5.26
CA ASP A 122 -11.26 8.84 4.66
C ASP A 122 -10.31 7.64 4.53
N MET A 123 -9.02 7.82 4.88
CA MET A 123 -8.06 6.70 4.93
C MET A 123 -8.47 5.66 5.97
N GLY A 124 -8.41 4.39 5.58
CA GLY A 124 -8.65 3.27 6.49
C GLY A 124 -7.97 1.99 6.00
N ASN A 125 -7.58 1.14 6.95
CA ASN A 125 -6.99 -0.16 6.66
C ASN A 125 -7.58 -1.23 7.58
N VAL A 126 -8.46 -2.06 7.05
CA VAL A 126 -9.14 -3.11 7.82
C VAL A 126 -8.16 -4.14 8.42
N LEU A 127 -6.97 -4.31 7.85
CA LEU A 127 -5.95 -5.21 8.38
C LEU A 127 -5.41 -4.75 9.75
N GLU A 128 -5.56 -3.47 10.09
CA GLU A 128 -5.22 -2.94 11.42
C GLU A 128 -6.01 -3.63 12.53
N THR A 129 -7.22 -4.09 12.26
CA THR A 129 -8.06 -4.81 13.24
C THR A 129 -7.42 -6.12 13.72
N VAL A 130 -6.55 -6.71 12.91
CA VAL A 130 -5.78 -7.90 13.27
C VAL A 130 -4.38 -7.53 13.76
N THR A 131 -3.72 -6.63 13.06
CA THR A 131 -2.29 -6.38 13.30
C THR A 131 -2.06 -5.58 14.58
N ILE A 132 -2.83 -4.52 14.84
CA ILE A 132 -2.65 -3.66 16.02
C ILE A 132 -2.81 -4.42 17.35
N PRO A 133 -3.85 -5.25 17.55
CA PRO A 133 -3.97 -6.02 18.79
C PRO A 133 -2.81 -6.97 19.06
N ASN A 134 -2.17 -7.48 18.01
CA ASN A 134 -1.02 -8.38 18.13
C ASN A 134 0.32 -7.63 18.25
N TYR A 135 0.37 -6.38 17.77
CA TYR A 135 1.57 -5.54 17.73
C TYR A 135 1.24 -4.09 18.12
N PRO A 136 0.99 -3.78 19.42
CA PRO A 136 0.51 -2.46 19.87
C PRO A 136 1.43 -1.29 19.50
N VAL A 137 2.72 -1.53 19.31
CA VAL A 137 3.69 -0.52 18.86
C VAL A 137 3.26 0.20 17.58
N ILE A 138 2.43 -0.42 16.75
CA ILE A 138 1.89 0.19 15.53
C ILE A 138 0.93 1.33 15.87
N ALA A 139 0.05 1.12 16.88
CA ALA A 139 -0.83 2.17 17.37
C ALA A 139 -0.03 3.33 17.99
N GLU A 140 0.97 3.00 18.83
CA GLU A 140 1.85 4.00 19.46
C GLU A 140 2.53 4.89 18.41
N ILE A 141 3.05 4.30 17.32
CA ILE A 141 3.67 5.06 16.24
C ILE A 141 2.65 5.97 15.54
N LYS A 142 1.43 5.47 15.28
CA LYS A 142 0.35 6.27 14.67
C LYS A 142 -0.01 7.46 15.56
N GLU A 143 -0.21 7.23 16.86
CA GLU A 143 -0.51 8.27 17.83
C GLU A 143 0.59 9.33 17.87
N HIS A 144 1.85 8.91 17.96
CA HIS A 144 2.98 9.86 17.96
C HIS A 144 3.04 10.70 16.67
N MET A 145 2.76 10.11 15.50
CA MET A 145 2.70 10.88 14.25
C MET A 145 1.60 11.95 14.31
N MET A 146 0.41 11.58 14.81
CA MET A 146 -0.71 12.51 14.95
C MET A 146 -0.41 13.63 15.96
N GLU A 147 0.17 13.31 17.12
CA GLU A 147 0.59 14.28 18.15
C GLU A 147 1.63 15.29 17.61
N HIS A 148 2.44 14.86 16.62
CA HIS A 148 3.47 15.70 16.00
C HIS A 148 3.03 16.33 14.67
N GLY A 149 1.73 16.43 14.44
CA GLY A 149 1.15 17.24 13.37
C GLY A 149 0.91 16.52 12.04
N ALA A 150 0.92 15.18 12.03
CA ALA A 150 0.43 14.48 10.84
C ALA A 150 -1.05 14.79 10.60
N ALA A 151 -1.43 15.06 9.38
CA ALA A 151 -2.82 15.20 8.97
C ALA A 151 -3.56 13.84 9.02
N GLY A 152 -2.83 12.74 8.87
CA GLY A 152 -3.32 11.39 9.03
C GLY A 152 -2.18 10.38 9.08
N ALA A 153 -2.38 9.26 9.80
CA ALA A 153 -1.43 8.17 9.91
C ALA A 153 -2.09 6.81 9.76
N MET A 154 -1.48 5.90 9.01
CA MET A 154 -2.05 4.59 8.72
C MET A 154 -0.95 3.52 8.58
N MET A 155 -1.28 2.28 8.90
CA MET A 155 -0.44 1.13 8.63
C MET A 155 -0.44 0.80 7.14
N SER A 156 0.72 0.49 6.57
CA SER A 156 0.89 0.11 5.17
C SER A 156 0.69 -1.40 4.98
N GLY A 157 -0.31 -1.77 4.18
CA GLY A 157 -0.67 -3.17 3.91
C GLY A 157 -0.93 -3.95 5.20
N SER A 158 -0.36 -5.14 5.34
CA SER A 158 -0.45 -5.95 6.57
C SER A 158 0.49 -5.47 7.69
N GLY A 159 1.25 -4.41 7.46
CA GLY A 159 2.23 -3.87 8.40
C GLY A 159 3.62 -4.55 8.31
N PRO A 160 4.50 -4.24 9.27
CA PRO A 160 4.32 -3.33 10.40
C PRO A 160 4.63 -1.85 10.11
N THR A 161 4.93 -1.49 8.88
CA THR A 161 5.25 -0.10 8.53
C THR A 161 4.02 0.80 8.72
N VAL A 162 4.25 1.96 9.31
CA VAL A 162 3.28 3.04 9.44
C VAL A 162 3.77 4.22 8.61
N PHE A 163 2.87 4.91 7.95
CA PHE A 163 3.17 6.18 7.31
C PHE A 163 2.25 7.28 7.84
N GLY A 164 2.78 8.48 7.92
CA GLY A 164 2.04 9.70 8.25
C GLY A 164 2.17 10.73 7.14
N LEU A 165 1.09 11.42 6.83
CA LEU A 165 1.00 12.51 5.86
C LEU A 165 0.98 13.84 6.61
N PHE A 166 1.81 14.83 6.19
CA PHE A 166 2.01 16.12 6.86
C PHE A 166 1.72 17.30 5.93
#